data_d91765524c4ccebfc7372bf39ee72e77
#
_entry.id   d91765524c4ccebfc7372bf39ee72e77
#
_cell.length_a   1.000
_cell.length_b   1.000
_cell.length_c   1.000
_cell.angle_alpha   90.00
_cell.angle_beta   90.00
_cell.angle_gamma   90.00
#
_symmetry.space_group_name_H-M   'P 1'
#
loop_
_entity.id
_entity.type
_entity.pdbx_description
1 polymer ?
#
loop_
_entity_poly.entity_id
_entity_poly.type
_entity_poly.pdbx_seq_one_letter_code
_entity_poly.pdbx_strand_id
1 'polypeptide(L)'
;MSLDFERIQSRPPQSRSAWAFVRLLAISLSIPIAGCGPSEPKEISAATSGYLPAEKAASKSSSGDAKSTVVNSETPASLSSPANPNSASNLPTAPAIPAFQPGKLDPKIASKTYMKLQLGDLNGAQKLMQFLETSSRAVKELLADGRQKLLTRDVLLDRGMELSRMKLEASQRLEKIAANEDEKAVASVAKLEAYSQMASFGDVAASDNLRELASAEMKNTDKRVSQQAKSIALSLLVSDYDSGTAKIDELLALANTILSDGKDLTASNLSSLMQAIEALSKHEADDAALQLAQKIEEAFRENPEPQIALSAWELHASRLKETNEIGALLQSDSKEDQDPVRARAAIDALMTKIPSPWTAFFLVQIAIKVEYSGRPYIAKELIEVAETQIKNLKDPEAKAELERNCKQFRSRFEILNKPLNLSELVDTAGKPVDLDRYKGKVVLVDFWATWCGPCLQEIPNIEEAFEAYNKDGFEVIGVNLDEDRSTLDKFLASKKLLWSTYVSSKPDAIGFETPLAKEIGISAIPFIAIIGKDGNVAGIHIRGRKIQDKIVELLAKE
;
A
#
# COMPACT_ATOMS: atom_id res chain seq x y z
N MET A 1 -46.21 -1.57 -23.87
CA MET A 1 -44.98 -1.85 -24.64
C MET A 1 -43.88 -2.07 -23.61
N SER A 2 -43.61 -3.34 -23.32
CA SER A 2 -42.59 -3.80 -22.40
C SER A 2 -41.23 -3.72 -23.11
N LEU A 3 -40.26 -3.09 -22.49
CA LEU A 3 -38.86 -3.08 -22.94
C LEU A 3 -38.03 -3.86 -21.97
N ASP A 4 -37.36 -4.85 -22.54
CA ASP A 4 -36.50 -5.86 -21.94
C ASP A 4 -35.51 -5.37 -20.92
N PHE A 5 -35.64 -5.85 -19.69
CA PHE A 5 -34.73 -5.70 -18.57
C PHE A 5 -33.83 -6.94 -18.34
N GLU A 6 -33.81 -7.90 -19.26
CA GLU A 6 -33.12 -9.20 -19.09
C GLU A 6 -31.75 -9.34 -19.79
N ARG A 7 -31.11 -8.27 -20.25
CA ARG A 7 -29.80 -8.39 -20.96
C ARG A 7 -28.58 -7.83 -20.21
N ILE A 8 -28.64 -7.58 -18.91
CA ILE A 8 -27.50 -7.04 -18.11
C ILE A 8 -26.96 -8.04 -17.06
N GLN A 9 -27.44 -9.29 -17.05
CA GLN A 9 -26.99 -10.28 -16.05
C GLN A 9 -26.28 -11.50 -16.65
N SER A 10 -25.30 -11.32 -17.55
CA SER A 10 -24.43 -12.45 -17.93
C SER A 10 -23.05 -11.97 -18.43
N ARG A 11 -22.34 -11.22 -17.62
CA ARG A 11 -20.87 -11.19 -17.68
C ARG A 11 -20.35 -11.70 -16.34
N PRO A 12 -19.46 -12.73 -16.34
CA PRO A 12 -18.76 -13.12 -15.11
C PRO A 12 -17.98 -11.90 -14.59
N PRO A 13 -17.80 -11.73 -13.28
CA PRO A 13 -16.97 -10.66 -12.76
C PRO A 13 -15.58 -10.82 -13.37
N GLN A 14 -15.19 -9.90 -14.24
CA GLN A 14 -13.80 -9.76 -14.65
C GLN A 14 -13.00 -9.63 -13.37
N SER A 15 -12.10 -10.56 -13.12
CA SER A 15 -11.15 -10.56 -12.05
C SER A 15 -10.56 -9.14 -11.99
N ARG A 16 -10.86 -8.39 -10.94
CA ARG A 16 -10.14 -7.15 -10.63
C ARG A 16 -8.71 -7.57 -10.44
N SER A 17 -7.85 -7.28 -11.42
CA SER A 17 -6.48 -7.75 -11.43
C SER A 17 -5.82 -7.41 -10.10
N ALA A 18 -5.10 -8.38 -9.52
CA ALA A 18 -4.29 -8.20 -8.32
C ALA A 18 -3.40 -6.93 -8.39
N TRP A 19 -3.09 -6.52 -9.60
CA TRP A 19 -2.29 -5.34 -9.96
C TRP A 19 -2.99 -3.99 -9.77
N ALA A 20 -4.32 -3.92 -9.76
CA ALA A 20 -5.03 -2.67 -9.41
C ALA A 20 -4.81 -2.27 -7.94
N PHE A 21 -4.59 -3.26 -7.04
CA PHE A 21 -4.24 -3.03 -5.64
C PHE A 21 -2.76 -2.64 -5.45
N VAL A 22 -1.86 -3.14 -6.28
CA VAL A 22 -0.43 -2.78 -6.26
C VAL A 22 -0.22 -1.28 -6.53
N ARG A 23 -1.08 -0.65 -7.34
CA ARG A 23 -1.08 0.82 -7.52
C ARG A 23 -1.33 1.61 -6.23
N LEU A 24 -2.04 1.03 -5.25
CA LEU A 24 -2.30 1.68 -3.96
C LEU A 24 -1.17 1.48 -2.94
N LEU A 25 -0.43 0.37 -3.00
CA LEU A 25 0.68 0.07 -2.07
C LEU A 25 1.99 0.77 -2.44
N ALA A 26 2.27 1.00 -3.71
CA ALA A 26 3.44 1.81 -4.15
C ALA A 26 3.39 3.28 -3.70
N ILE A 27 2.26 3.73 -3.14
CA ILE A 27 2.11 5.07 -2.51
C ILE A 27 2.69 5.10 -1.10
N SER A 28 2.96 3.95 -0.48
CA SER A 28 3.43 3.88 0.93
C SER A 28 4.94 3.98 1.13
N LEU A 29 5.75 3.97 0.07
CA LEU A 29 7.10 4.51 0.16
C LEU A 29 6.98 6.03 0.29
N SER A 30 6.95 6.51 1.53
CA SER A 30 6.84 7.92 1.91
C SER A 30 8.07 8.71 1.44
N ILE A 31 8.11 9.00 0.13
CA ILE A 31 8.96 10.06 -0.39
C ILE A 31 8.08 11.32 -0.35
N PRO A 32 8.31 12.25 0.59
CA PRO A 32 7.55 13.48 0.64
C PRO A 32 7.83 14.29 -0.63
N ILE A 33 6.81 14.54 -1.43
CA ILE A 33 6.89 15.50 -2.53
C ILE A 33 6.91 16.88 -1.88
N ALA A 34 8.07 17.50 -1.79
CA ALA A 34 8.20 18.90 -1.38
C ALA A 34 7.58 19.80 -2.47
N GLY A 35 6.48 20.46 -2.12
CA GLY A 35 5.90 21.48 -2.99
C GLY A 35 4.53 21.94 -2.52
N CYS A 36 4.50 22.92 -1.64
CA CYS A 36 3.63 24.08 -1.45
C CYS A 36 3.36 24.40 0.00
N GLY A 37 3.94 25.50 0.47
CA GLY A 37 3.48 26.44 1.48
C GLY A 37 3.25 25.99 2.94
N PRO A 38 3.48 26.86 3.92
CA PRO A 38 3.52 26.49 5.32
C PRO A 38 2.11 26.32 5.90
N SER A 39 1.78 25.08 6.25
CA SER A 39 0.80 24.77 7.28
C SER A 39 1.42 23.71 8.19
N GLU A 40 1.34 23.97 9.48
CA GLU A 40 1.96 23.22 10.57
C GLU A 40 1.78 21.69 10.47
N PRO A 41 2.78 20.89 10.88
CA PRO A 41 2.71 19.44 10.78
C PRO A 41 1.73 18.90 11.83
N LYS A 42 0.60 18.39 11.38
CA LYS A 42 -0.15 17.40 12.15
C LYS A 42 0.52 16.06 11.88
N GLU A 43 1.11 15.48 12.92
CA GLU A 43 1.66 14.13 12.94
C GLU A 43 0.66 13.13 12.35
N ILE A 44 1.02 12.54 11.21
CA ILE A 44 0.37 11.34 10.71
C ILE A 44 1.35 10.19 10.98
N SER A 45 1.11 9.55 12.12
CA SER A 45 1.72 8.29 12.52
C SER A 45 1.45 7.22 11.46
N ALA A 46 2.53 6.57 11.00
CA ALA A 46 2.48 5.39 10.15
C ALA A 46 1.67 4.28 10.84
N ALA A 47 0.57 3.85 10.21
CA ALA A 47 -0.25 2.75 10.68
C ALA A 47 0.36 1.43 10.18
N THR A 48 1.28 0.86 10.95
CA THR A 48 1.67 -0.53 10.84
C THR A 48 1.01 -1.31 11.95
N SER A 49 0.33 -2.41 11.57
CA SER A 49 -0.03 -3.60 12.35
C SER A 49 -0.55 -3.37 13.79
N GLY A 50 -1.80 -3.76 14.01
CA GLY A 50 -2.58 -3.62 15.24
C GLY A 50 -2.00 -4.26 16.50
N TYR A 51 -1.15 -3.53 17.19
CA TYR A 51 -0.90 -3.70 18.61
C TYR A 51 -1.06 -2.33 19.28
N LEU A 52 -2.02 -2.21 20.19
CA LEU A 52 -2.18 -1.04 21.06
C LEU A 52 -1.21 -1.18 22.25
N PRO A 53 -0.31 -0.21 22.52
CA PRO A 53 0.53 -0.25 23.71
C PRO A 53 -0.32 0.01 24.96
N ALA A 54 -0.08 -0.78 26.01
CA ALA A 54 -0.64 -0.58 27.34
C ALA A 54 0.02 0.66 27.99
N GLU A 55 -0.74 1.70 28.22
CA GLU A 55 -0.31 2.86 29.01
C GLU A 55 -0.09 2.47 30.48
N LYS A 56 1.13 2.76 30.98
CA LYS A 56 1.47 2.71 32.41
C LYS A 56 0.71 3.80 33.16
N ALA A 57 -0.12 3.37 34.08
CA ALA A 57 -0.68 4.25 35.09
C ALA A 57 0.44 4.76 36.02
N ALA A 58 0.67 6.07 36.02
CA ALA A 58 1.59 6.72 36.93
C ALA A 58 0.91 6.98 38.27
N SER A 59 1.30 6.26 39.31
CA SER A 59 1.01 6.65 40.70
C SER A 59 2.21 7.40 41.27
N LYS A 60 1.99 8.65 41.64
CA LYS A 60 2.89 9.44 42.46
C LYS A 60 2.88 8.89 43.91
N SER A 61 4.01 8.61 44.51
CA SER A 61 4.20 8.75 45.94
C SER A 61 5.64 9.01 46.30
N SER A 62 5.79 9.83 47.30
CA SER A 62 6.87 10.57 47.87
C SER A 62 8.01 9.76 48.49
N SER A 63 9.15 10.44 48.52
CA SER A 63 10.42 10.20 49.24
C SER A 63 10.33 9.60 50.65
N GLY A 64 11.32 8.73 50.98
CA GLY A 64 11.65 8.33 52.32
C GLY A 64 12.87 7.40 52.36
N ASP A 65 13.99 7.91 52.84
CA ASP A 65 15.24 7.19 53.12
C ASP A 65 15.08 6.06 54.15
N ALA A 66 15.81 4.93 53.95
CA ALA A 66 16.68 4.33 54.96
C ALA A 66 17.31 2.98 54.55
N LYS A 67 18.66 2.98 54.61
CA LYS A 67 19.65 1.95 55.04
C LYS A 67 19.40 0.43 54.85
N SER A 68 20.33 -0.10 54.04
CA SER A 68 21.22 -1.28 54.24
C SER A 68 20.86 -2.32 55.32
N THR A 69 20.73 -3.58 54.90
CA THR A 69 21.42 -4.72 55.56
C THR A 69 21.54 -5.92 54.60
N VAL A 70 22.74 -6.45 54.50
CA VAL A 70 23.15 -7.68 53.81
C VAL A 70 22.85 -8.87 54.73
N VAL A 71 22.25 -9.95 54.23
CA VAL A 71 22.43 -11.33 54.78
C VAL A 71 22.38 -12.35 53.64
N ASN A 72 23.32 -13.30 53.73
CA ASN A 72 23.70 -14.40 52.87
C ASN A 72 22.69 -15.54 52.73
N SER A 73 22.86 -16.21 51.57
CA SER A 73 22.91 -17.66 51.32
C SER A 73 21.74 -18.55 51.77
N GLU A 74 21.22 -19.31 50.83
CA GLU A 74 21.28 -20.78 50.84
C GLU A 74 20.52 -21.35 49.64
N THR A 75 21.20 -22.22 48.86
CA THR A 75 20.59 -23.15 47.91
C THR A 75 20.04 -24.37 48.68
N PRO A 76 18.94 -24.98 48.28
CA PRO A 76 19.01 -26.40 48.11
C PRO A 76 18.23 -27.02 46.92
N ALA A 77 18.93 -27.94 46.32
CA ALA A 77 18.51 -29.33 45.99
C ALA A 77 17.37 -29.57 44.99
N SER A 78 17.82 -30.20 43.91
CA SER A 78 17.10 -31.05 42.97
C SER A 78 16.03 -31.95 43.60
N LEU A 79 14.83 -31.98 43.01
CA LEU A 79 13.91 -33.12 43.13
C LEU A 79 13.32 -33.45 41.75
N SER A 80 13.85 -34.52 41.20
CA SER A 80 13.26 -35.30 40.12
C SER A 80 12.05 -36.09 40.63
N SER A 81 10.93 -36.04 39.94
CA SER A 81 9.88 -37.08 39.98
C SER A 81 9.01 -37.07 38.72
N PRO A 82 8.44 -38.20 38.33
CA PRO A 82 8.23 -38.58 36.94
C PRO A 82 6.89 -38.10 36.36
N ALA A 83 6.90 -37.89 35.05
CA ALA A 83 5.72 -37.56 34.27
C ALA A 83 4.62 -38.62 34.36
N ASN A 84 3.42 -38.19 34.72
CA ASN A 84 2.20 -38.98 34.63
C ASN A 84 1.54 -38.71 33.25
N PRO A 85 1.29 -39.73 32.40
CA PRO A 85 0.80 -39.53 31.03
C PRO A 85 -0.72 -39.46 30.89
N ASN A 86 -1.44 -38.88 31.83
CA ASN A 86 -2.92 -38.76 31.78
C ASN A 86 -3.42 -37.41 32.31
N SER A 87 -3.07 -36.30 31.64
CA SER A 87 -3.74 -35.02 31.90
C SER A 87 -4.09 -34.28 30.59
N ALA A 88 -4.67 -35.02 29.65
CA ALA A 88 -5.37 -34.41 28.52
C ALA A 88 -6.87 -34.43 28.88
N SER A 89 -7.40 -33.36 29.43
CA SER A 89 -8.83 -32.96 29.41
C SER A 89 -9.27 -32.23 30.68
N ASN A 90 -8.83 -31.01 30.90
CA ASN A 90 -9.61 -30.06 31.71
C ASN A 90 -9.12 -28.62 31.43
N LEU A 91 -9.34 -28.17 30.22
CA LEU A 91 -9.36 -26.72 29.97
C LEU A 91 -10.67 -26.19 30.56
N PRO A 92 -10.65 -25.12 31.37
CA PRO A 92 -11.83 -24.57 31.99
C PRO A 92 -12.86 -24.15 30.94
N THR A 93 -14.13 -24.58 31.13
CA THR A 93 -15.27 -24.08 30.36
C THR A 93 -15.33 -22.56 30.52
N ALA A 94 -15.32 -21.84 29.41
CA ALA A 94 -15.43 -20.40 29.41
C ALA A 94 -16.68 -19.93 30.20
N PRO A 95 -16.58 -18.86 31.00
CA PRO A 95 -17.74 -18.32 31.72
C PRO A 95 -18.79 -17.84 30.71
N ALA A 96 -20.09 -17.94 31.11
CA ALA A 96 -21.20 -17.49 30.28
C ALA A 96 -21.00 -16.04 29.82
N ILE A 97 -21.07 -15.83 28.51
CA ILE A 97 -20.83 -14.53 27.84
C ILE A 97 -22.02 -13.62 28.18
N PRO A 98 -21.83 -12.48 28.89
CA PRO A 98 -22.88 -11.47 28.94
C PRO A 98 -23.11 -10.91 27.55
N ALA A 99 -24.36 -10.87 27.07
CA ALA A 99 -24.71 -10.35 25.78
C ALA A 99 -24.31 -8.86 25.67
N PHE A 100 -23.60 -8.52 24.62
CA PHE A 100 -23.26 -7.13 24.29
C PHE A 100 -24.55 -6.30 24.18
N GLN A 101 -24.65 -5.23 24.96
CA GLN A 101 -25.76 -4.27 24.88
C GLN A 101 -25.24 -3.01 24.17
N PRO A 102 -25.55 -2.83 22.87
CA PRO A 102 -25.15 -1.62 22.16
C PRO A 102 -25.87 -0.42 22.77
N GLY A 103 -25.11 0.59 23.24
CA GLY A 103 -25.64 1.93 23.49
C GLY A 103 -26.26 2.52 22.21
N LYS A 104 -26.60 3.80 22.19
CA LYS A 104 -27.13 4.48 20.97
C LYS A 104 -26.07 4.50 19.88
N LEU A 105 -26.02 3.45 19.03
CA LEU A 105 -25.16 3.35 17.85
C LEU A 105 -25.83 3.99 16.64
N ASP A 106 -24.99 4.50 15.69
CA ASP A 106 -25.47 4.89 14.36
C ASP A 106 -26.19 3.68 13.71
N PRO A 107 -27.39 3.87 13.12
CA PRO A 107 -28.14 2.79 12.48
C PRO A 107 -27.34 2.03 11.41
N LYS A 108 -26.41 2.71 10.69
CA LYS A 108 -25.53 2.07 9.73
C LYS A 108 -24.55 1.10 10.39
N ILE A 109 -24.02 1.45 11.56
CA ILE A 109 -23.14 0.59 12.35
C ILE A 109 -23.95 -0.55 12.93
N ALA A 110 -25.11 -0.30 13.53
CA ALA A 110 -25.98 -1.32 14.09
C ALA A 110 -26.44 -2.37 13.06
N SER A 111 -26.45 -2.03 11.77
CA SER A 111 -26.81 -2.97 10.68
C SER A 111 -25.69 -3.91 10.26
N LYS A 112 -24.42 -3.63 10.63
CA LYS A 112 -23.24 -4.41 10.22
C LYS A 112 -23.26 -5.85 10.72
N THR A 113 -22.65 -6.76 9.95
CA THR A 113 -22.60 -8.20 10.27
C THR A 113 -21.96 -8.45 11.63
N TYR A 114 -20.88 -7.76 11.95
CA TYR A 114 -20.18 -7.92 13.21
C TYR A 114 -21.03 -7.53 14.44
N MET A 115 -22.05 -6.67 14.28
CA MET A 115 -22.96 -6.30 15.36
C MET A 115 -24.08 -7.33 15.58
N LYS A 116 -24.46 -8.07 14.54
CA LYS A 116 -25.61 -8.99 14.55
C LYS A 116 -25.25 -10.45 14.68
N LEU A 117 -23.96 -10.81 14.42
CA LEU A 117 -23.54 -12.20 14.40
C LEU A 117 -23.72 -12.84 15.80
N GLN A 118 -24.38 -13.99 15.82
CA GLN A 118 -24.61 -14.82 17.02
C GLN A 118 -24.33 -16.28 16.67
N LEU A 119 -23.69 -17.01 17.59
CA LEU A 119 -23.42 -18.42 17.40
C LEU A 119 -24.69 -19.28 17.58
N GLY A 120 -25.49 -19.01 18.64
CA GLY A 120 -26.70 -19.77 18.95
C GLY A 120 -26.45 -21.27 19.07
N ASP A 121 -27.48 -22.07 18.76
CA ASP A 121 -27.45 -23.54 18.82
C ASP A 121 -27.04 -24.19 17.50
N LEU A 122 -26.05 -23.58 16.79
CA LEU A 122 -25.55 -24.14 15.53
C LEU A 122 -24.97 -25.55 15.76
N ASN A 123 -25.48 -26.53 15.01
CA ASN A 123 -25.04 -27.91 15.02
C ASN A 123 -24.68 -28.37 13.59
N GLY A 124 -23.68 -29.26 13.51
CA GLY A 124 -23.18 -29.82 12.26
C GLY A 124 -21.93 -29.06 11.70
N ALA A 125 -20.98 -29.84 11.21
CA ALA A 125 -19.66 -29.37 10.83
C ALA A 125 -19.71 -28.23 9.76
N GLN A 126 -20.51 -28.39 8.72
CA GLN A 126 -20.63 -27.41 7.65
C GLN A 126 -21.13 -26.03 8.16
N LYS A 127 -22.15 -26.03 9.04
CA LYS A 127 -22.69 -24.78 9.60
C LYS A 127 -21.69 -24.09 10.54
N LEU A 128 -20.95 -24.87 11.32
CA LEU A 128 -19.90 -24.35 12.20
C LEU A 128 -18.74 -23.77 11.38
N MET A 129 -18.28 -24.43 10.31
CA MET A 129 -17.26 -23.91 9.41
C MET A 129 -17.69 -22.60 8.75
N GLN A 130 -18.94 -22.52 8.26
CA GLN A 130 -19.50 -21.29 7.71
C GLN A 130 -19.55 -20.14 8.75
N PHE A 131 -19.90 -20.48 10.00
CA PHE A 131 -19.88 -19.51 11.10
C PHE A 131 -18.45 -19.01 11.37
N LEU A 132 -17.47 -19.92 11.43
CA LEU A 132 -16.05 -19.58 11.65
C LEU A 132 -15.52 -18.64 10.56
N GLU A 133 -15.82 -18.89 9.30
CA GLU A 133 -15.47 -17.99 8.20
C GLU A 133 -16.16 -16.62 8.34
N THR A 134 -17.46 -16.62 8.66
CA THR A 134 -18.22 -15.38 8.83
C THR A 134 -17.70 -14.57 10.01
N SER A 135 -17.35 -15.21 11.14
CA SER A 135 -16.79 -14.55 12.32
C SER A 135 -15.42 -13.94 12.04
N SER A 136 -14.56 -14.63 11.28
CA SER A 136 -13.25 -14.08 10.85
C SER A 136 -13.42 -12.81 10.01
N ARG A 137 -14.38 -12.81 9.08
CA ARG A 137 -14.73 -11.63 8.26
C ARG A 137 -15.30 -10.50 9.12
N ALA A 138 -16.18 -10.84 10.07
CA ALA A 138 -16.80 -9.88 10.98
C ALA A 138 -15.76 -9.16 11.86
N VAL A 139 -14.77 -9.87 12.41
CA VAL A 139 -13.68 -9.24 13.18
C VAL A 139 -12.81 -8.34 12.30
N LYS A 140 -12.49 -8.73 11.06
CA LYS A 140 -11.74 -7.88 10.13
C LYS A 140 -12.51 -6.58 9.82
N GLU A 141 -13.81 -6.66 9.61
CA GLU A 141 -14.68 -5.50 9.35
C GLU A 141 -14.76 -4.58 10.58
N LEU A 142 -14.93 -5.16 11.78
CA LEU A 142 -14.94 -4.43 13.06
C LEU A 142 -13.64 -3.64 13.28
N LEU A 143 -12.48 -4.28 13.05
CA LEU A 143 -11.17 -3.63 13.17
C LEU A 143 -10.96 -2.53 12.11
N ALA A 144 -11.48 -2.70 10.89
CA ALA A 144 -11.41 -1.70 9.84
C ALA A 144 -12.23 -0.45 10.22
N ASP A 145 -13.46 -0.62 10.69
CA ASP A 145 -14.31 0.48 11.16
C ASP A 145 -13.71 1.18 12.39
N GLY A 146 -13.07 0.41 13.29
CA GLY A 146 -12.33 0.97 14.42
C GLY A 146 -11.16 1.87 13.99
N ARG A 147 -10.36 1.44 12.98
CA ARG A 147 -9.28 2.26 12.42
C ARG A 147 -9.80 3.55 11.77
N GLN A 148 -10.99 3.52 11.17
CA GLN A 148 -11.65 4.71 10.61
C GLN A 148 -12.31 5.59 11.68
N LYS A 149 -12.16 5.25 12.97
CA LYS A 149 -12.77 5.95 14.12
C LYS A 149 -14.31 6.02 14.04
N LEU A 150 -14.94 5.05 13.37
CA LEU A 150 -16.40 4.91 13.31
C LEU A 150 -16.99 4.27 14.57
N LEU A 151 -16.14 3.65 15.40
CA LEU A 151 -16.48 2.99 16.65
C LEU A 151 -15.76 3.63 17.83
N THR A 152 -16.42 3.67 18.99
CA THR A 152 -15.71 3.96 20.24
C THR A 152 -14.80 2.79 20.62
N ARG A 153 -13.78 3.05 21.45
CA ARG A 153 -12.84 2.03 21.91
C ARG A 153 -13.58 0.92 22.66
N ASP A 154 -14.54 1.27 23.50
CA ASP A 154 -15.29 0.31 24.31
C ASP A 154 -16.11 -0.64 23.42
N VAL A 155 -16.85 -0.10 22.44
CA VAL A 155 -17.60 -0.91 21.47
C VAL A 155 -16.67 -1.84 20.68
N LEU A 156 -15.50 -1.34 20.26
CA LEU A 156 -14.51 -2.14 19.54
C LEU A 156 -14.00 -3.31 20.39
N LEU A 157 -13.61 -3.04 21.64
CA LEU A 157 -13.06 -4.06 22.54
C LEU A 157 -14.11 -5.07 22.97
N ASP A 158 -15.29 -4.61 23.44
CA ASP A 158 -16.36 -5.50 23.92
C ASP A 158 -16.88 -6.40 22.81
N ARG A 159 -17.17 -5.81 21.63
CA ARG A 159 -17.70 -6.60 20.51
C ARG A 159 -16.64 -7.50 19.90
N GLY A 160 -15.40 -7.04 19.81
CA GLY A 160 -14.27 -7.85 19.36
C GLY A 160 -14.05 -9.06 20.27
N MET A 161 -14.10 -8.86 21.58
CA MET A 161 -13.98 -9.94 22.57
C MET A 161 -15.13 -10.95 22.44
N GLU A 162 -16.38 -10.48 22.32
CA GLU A 162 -17.55 -11.36 22.18
C GLU A 162 -17.47 -12.20 20.90
N LEU A 163 -17.14 -11.60 19.75
CA LEU A 163 -16.96 -12.31 18.49
C LEU A 163 -15.87 -13.38 18.59
N SER A 164 -14.76 -13.06 19.26
CA SER A 164 -13.64 -13.99 19.43
C SER A 164 -13.99 -15.16 20.34
N ARG A 165 -14.77 -14.93 21.42
CA ARG A 165 -15.30 -15.99 22.28
C ARG A 165 -16.29 -16.90 21.56
N MET A 166 -17.19 -16.34 20.76
CA MET A 166 -18.10 -17.14 19.92
C MET A 166 -17.32 -17.99 18.90
N LYS A 167 -16.25 -17.44 18.33
CA LYS A 167 -15.35 -18.17 17.42
C LYS A 167 -14.65 -19.33 18.13
N LEU A 168 -14.13 -19.09 19.34
CA LEU A 168 -13.52 -20.13 20.18
C LEU A 168 -14.51 -21.27 20.48
N GLU A 169 -15.72 -20.94 20.90
CA GLU A 169 -16.76 -21.91 21.19
C GLU A 169 -17.14 -22.71 19.93
N ALA A 170 -17.34 -22.04 18.78
CA ALA A 170 -17.64 -22.71 17.52
C ALA A 170 -16.51 -23.66 17.09
N SER A 171 -15.23 -23.26 17.27
CA SER A 171 -14.08 -24.12 16.98
C SER A 171 -14.04 -25.36 17.88
N GLN A 172 -14.32 -25.22 19.17
CA GLN A 172 -14.39 -26.33 20.11
C GLN A 172 -15.58 -27.28 19.84
N ARG A 173 -16.73 -26.74 19.40
CA ARG A 173 -17.86 -27.56 18.95
C ARG A 173 -17.50 -28.34 17.69
N LEU A 174 -16.82 -27.70 16.70
CA LEU A 174 -16.37 -28.35 15.49
C LEU A 174 -15.35 -29.46 15.79
N GLU A 175 -14.37 -29.19 16.64
CA GLU A 175 -13.35 -30.16 17.05
C GLU A 175 -13.95 -31.46 17.60
N LYS A 176 -15.05 -31.36 18.37
CA LYS A 176 -15.76 -32.53 18.96
C LYS A 176 -16.49 -33.38 17.92
N ILE A 177 -16.94 -32.80 16.80
CA ILE A 177 -17.75 -33.49 15.79
C ILE A 177 -17.04 -33.71 14.48
N ALA A 178 -15.79 -33.25 14.34
CA ALA A 178 -15.01 -33.34 13.13
C ALA A 178 -14.80 -34.79 12.67
N ALA A 179 -15.25 -35.09 11.47
CA ALA A 179 -15.22 -36.44 10.90
C ALA A 179 -13.97 -36.71 10.05
N ASN A 180 -13.23 -35.66 9.64
CA ASN A 180 -12.06 -35.76 8.78
C ASN A 180 -10.98 -34.74 9.20
N GLU A 181 -9.78 -34.88 8.62
CA GLU A 181 -8.62 -34.05 8.95
C GLU A 181 -8.82 -32.58 8.52
N ASP A 182 -9.57 -32.32 7.46
CA ASP A 182 -9.85 -30.93 7.03
C ASP A 182 -10.71 -30.18 8.07
N GLU A 183 -11.76 -30.80 8.59
CA GLU A 183 -12.59 -30.24 9.65
C GLU A 183 -11.79 -30.00 10.94
N LYS A 184 -10.90 -30.93 11.30
CA LYS A 184 -9.98 -30.78 12.45
C LYS A 184 -9.03 -29.59 12.24
N ALA A 185 -8.44 -29.49 11.06
CA ALA A 185 -7.53 -28.39 10.73
C ALA A 185 -8.25 -27.03 10.79
N VAL A 186 -9.46 -26.92 10.25
CA VAL A 186 -10.30 -25.71 10.35
C VAL A 186 -10.57 -25.34 11.80
N ALA A 187 -10.90 -26.33 12.64
CA ALA A 187 -11.13 -26.11 14.07
C ALA A 187 -9.86 -25.60 14.78
N SER A 188 -8.70 -26.22 14.53
CA SER A 188 -7.43 -25.83 15.14
C SER A 188 -7.00 -24.41 14.72
N VAL A 189 -7.08 -24.07 13.43
CA VAL A 189 -6.79 -22.72 12.93
C VAL A 189 -7.71 -21.70 13.58
N ALA A 190 -9.02 -21.96 13.62
CA ALA A 190 -9.99 -21.05 14.21
C ALA A 190 -9.77 -20.85 15.71
N LYS A 191 -9.33 -21.89 16.44
CA LYS A 191 -8.99 -21.84 17.87
C LYS A 191 -7.76 -20.95 18.11
N LEU A 192 -6.69 -21.11 17.29
CA LEU A 192 -5.51 -20.25 17.30
C LEU A 192 -5.88 -18.79 17.05
N GLU A 193 -6.69 -18.52 16.02
CA GLU A 193 -7.14 -17.17 15.68
C GLU A 193 -8.00 -16.56 16.79
N ALA A 194 -8.89 -17.35 17.42
CA ALA A 194 -9.75 -16.87 18.49
C ALA A 194 -8.94 -16.42 19.71
N TYR A 195 -7.98 -17.24 20.17
CA TYR A 195 -7.10 -16.84 21.27
C TYR A 195 -6.22 -15.65 20.92
N SER A 196 -5.70 -15.58 19.71
CA SER A 196 -4.92 -14.42 19.23
C SER A 196 -5.75 -13.13 19.25
N GLN A 197 -7.01 -13.19 18.80
CA GLN A 197 -7.94 -12.06 18.83
C GLN A 197 -8.29 -11.66 20.27
N MET A 198 -8.62 -12.62 21.15
CA MET A 198 -8.91 -12.34 22.56
C MET A 198 -7.72 -11.69 23.26
N ALA A 199 -6.50 -12.19 23.04
CA ALA A 199 -5.28 -11.59 23.57
C ALA A 199 -5.09 -10.15 23.07
N SER A 200 -5.35 -9.88 21.78
CA SER A 200 -5.26 -8.53 21.20
C SER A 200 -6.31 -7.55 21.75
N PHE A 201 -7.44 -8.06 22.23
CA PHE A 201 -8.48 -7.29 22.92
C PHE A 201 -8.26 -7.18 24.44
N GLY A 202 -7.13 -7.71 24.97
CA GLY A 202 -6.70 -7.52 26.35
C GLY A 202 -7.00 -8.69 27.31
N ASP A 203 -7.37 -9.87 26.82
CA ASP A 203 -7.55 -11.07 27.65
C ASP A 203 -6.19 -11.72 27.92
N VAL A 204 -5.68 -11.55 29.15
CA VAL A 204 -4.37 -12.07 29.58
C VAL A 204 -4.34 -13.59 29.57
N ALA A 205 -5.40 -14.24 30.04
CA ALA A 205 -5.48 -15.72 30.08
C ALA A 205 -5.50 -16.30 28.66
N ALA A 206 -6.10 -15.60 27.70
CA ALA A 206 -6.05 -16.00 26.28
C ALA A 206 -4.62 -15.94 25.71
N SER A 207 -3.77 -15.01 26.17
CA SER A 207 -2.37 -14.94 25.77
C SER A 207 -1.57 -16.17 26.20
N ASP A 208 -1.77 -16.64 27.43
CA ASP A 208 -1.09 -17.83 27.95
C ASP A 208 -1.56 -19.09 27.22
N ASN A 209 -2.88 -19.25 27.03
CA ASN A 209 -3.44 -20.35 26.24
C ASN A 209 -2.96 -20.35 24.79
N LEU A 210 -2.81 -19.16 24.19
CA LEU A 210 -2.30 -19.01 22.83
C LEU A 210 -0.85 -19.49 22.72
N ARG A 211 -0.01 -19.15 23.69
CA ARG A 211 1.41 -19.55 23.71
C ARG A 211 1.55 -21.07 23.78
N GLU A 212 0.79 -21.71 24.67
CA GLU A 212 0.78 -23.16 24.82
C GLU A 212 0.28 -23.84 23.53
N LEU A 213 -0.86 -23.39 23.01
CA LEU A 213 -1.47 -23.95 21.81
C LEU A 213 -0.57 -23.75 20.57
N ALA A 214 -0.02 -22.56 20.37
CA ALA A 214 0.86 -22.30 19.24
C ALA A 214 2.11 -23.18 19.31
N SER A 215 2.72 -23.35 20.48
CA SER A 215 3.89 -24.22 20.66
C SER A 215 3.57 -25.68 20.31
N ALA A 216 2.41 -26.19 20.71
CA ALA A 216 1.97 -27.56 20.40
C ALA A 216 1.70 -27.74 18.90
N GLU A 217 1.03 -26.77 18.29
CA GLU A 217 0.56 -26.87 16.90
C GLU A 217 1.65 -26.53 15.83
N MET A 218 2.80 -26.00 16.21
CA MET A 218 3.91 -25.78 15.26
C MET A 218 4.36 -27.04 14.52
N LYS A 219 4.17 -28.22 15.13
CA LYS A 219 4.53 -29.52 14.57
C LYS A 219 3.34 -30.27 13.99
N ASN A 220 2.19 -29.63 13.85
CA ASN A 220 1.00 -30.24 13.27
C ASN A 220 1.27 -30.73 11.84
N THR A 221 0.70 -31.89 11.50
CA THR A 221 0.85 -32.48 10.16
C THR A 221 0.10 -31.72 9.07
N ASP A 222 -1.00 -31.04 9.43
CA ASP A 222 -1.65 -30.11 8.52
C ASP A 222 -0.86 -28.81 8.44
N LYS A 223 -0.40 -28.48 7.23
CA LYS A 223 0.44 -27.31 6.98
C LYS A 223 -0.24 -25.99 7.34
N ARG A 224 -1.55 -25.86 7.16
CA ARG A 224 -2.31 -24.65 7.50
C ARG A 224 -2.22 -24.37 8.99
N VAL A 225 -2.39 -25.41 9.81
CA VAL A 225 -2.30 -25.33 11.28
C VAL A 225 -0.86 -24.99 11.70
N SER A 226 0.12 -25.74 11.19
CA SER A 226 1.53 -25.54 11.51
C SER A 226 2.01 -24.13 11.14
N GLN A 227 1.67 -23.65 9.95
CA GLN A 227 2.02 -22.30 9.46
C GLN A 227 1.42 -21.20 10.33
N GLN A 228 0.12 -21.32 10.66
CA GLN A 228 -0.55 -20.36 11.53
C GLN A 228 0.07 -20.33 12.93
N ALA A 229 0.35 -21.51 13.48
CA ALA A 229 0.98 -21.65 14.79
C ALA A 229 2.39 -21.04 14.83
N LYS A 230 3.22 -21.29 13.80
CA LYS A 230 4.56 -20.69 13.67
C LYS A 230 4.50 -19.17 13.59
N SER A 231 3.55 -18.61 12.81
CA SER A 231 3.38 -17.16 12.69
C SER A 231 3.01 -16.52 14.03
N ILE A 232 2.10 -17.15 14.77
CA ILE A 232 1.68 -16.68 16.08
C ILE A 232 2.83 -16.80 17.08
N ALA A 233 3.55 -17.94 17.10
CA ALA A 233 4.69 -18.13 17.97
C ALA A 233 5.78 -17.08 17.74
N LEU A 234 6.05 -16.73 16.46
CA LEU A 234 7.00 -15.66 16.12
C LEU A 234 6.50 -14.30 16.62
N SER A 235 5.22 -13.95 16.42
CA SER A 235 4.67 -12.68 16.93
C SER A 235 4.73 -12.57 18.45
N LEU A 236 4.50 -13.67 19.18
CA LEU A 236 4.66 -13.71 20.63
C LEU A 236 6.14 -13.54 21.02
N LEU A 237 7.06 -14.19 20.31
CA LEU A 237 8.49 -14.10 20.56
C LEU A 237 9.03 -12.68 20.24
N VAL A 238 8.47 -11.99 19.26
CA VAL A 238 8.75 -10.57 18.98
C VAL A 238 8.37 -9.71 20.19
N SER A 239 7.21 -9.94 20.80
CA SER A 239 6.80 -9.22 22.01
C SER A 239 7.72 -9.51 23.19
N ASP A 240 8.18 -10.75 23.34
CA ASP A 240 9.13 -11.15 24.38
C ASP A 240 10.52 -10.49 24.15
N TYR A 241 10.95 -10.42 22.89
CA TYR A 241 12.18 -9.73 22.49
C TYR A 241 12.10 -8.22 22.76
N ASP A 242 10.99 -7.60 22.42
CA ASP A 242 10.74 -6.17 22.68
C ASP A 242 10.71 -5.82 24.17
N SER A 243 10.28 -6.75 25.02
CA SER A 243 10.29 -6.61 26.47
C SER A 243 11.62 -7.01 27.14
N GLY A 244 12.58 -7.53 26.37
CA GLY A 244 13.89 -7.98 26.84
C GLY A 244 13.90 -9.35 27.53
N THR A 245 12.82 -10.13 27.38
CA THR A 245 12.68 -11.48 27.96
C THR A 245 13.12 -12.59 27.02
N ALA A 246 13.26 -12.32 25.71
CA ALA A 246 13.80 -13.24 24.71
C ALA A 246 15.09 -12.69 24.08
N LYS A 247 15.90 -13.59 23.49
CA LYS A 247 17.16 -13.26 22.83
C LYS A 247 17.00 -13.18 21.31
N ILE A 248 17.88 -12.41 20.68
CA ILE A 248 17.92 -12.28 19.21
C ILE A 248 18.10 -13.64 18.51
N ASP A 249 18.91 -14.53 19.05
CA ASP A 249 19.16 -15.86 18.46
C ASP A 249 17.89 -16.71 18.42
N GLU A 250 17.04 -16.63 19.45
CA GLU A 250 15.75 -17.34 19.50
C GLU A 250 14.80 -16.82 18.42
N LEU A 251 14.74 -15.48 18.27
CA LEU A 251 13.94 -14.82 17.25
C LEU A 251 14.36 -15.25 15.84
N LEU A 252 15.67 -15.19 15.56
CA LEU A 252 16.20 -15.56 14.26
C LEU A 252 16.07 -17.06 13.97
N ALA A 253 16.20 -17.92 14.99
CA ALA A 253 16.01 -19.38 14.85
C ALA A 253 14.57 -19.71 14.43
N LEU A 254 13.58 -19.11 15.07
CA LEU A 254 12.18 -19.34 14.72
C LEU A 254 11.84 -18.74 13.35
N ALA A 255 12.34 -17.53 13.04
CA ALA A 255 12.18 -16.94 11.72
C ALA A 255 12.75 -17.83 10.60
N ASN A 256 13.97 -18.37 10.79
CA ASN A 256 14.57 -19.31 9.84
C ASN A 256 13.77 -20.62 9.72
N THR A 257 13.16 -21.10 10.82
CA THR A 257 12.28 -22.28 10.80
C THR A 257 11.05 -22.05 9.93
N ILE A 258 10.44 -20.84 10.01
CA ILE A 258 9.34 -20.46 9.13
C ILE A 258 9.79 -20.43 7.66
N LEU A 259 10.93 -19.78 7.37
CA LEU A 259 11.44 -19.64 6.01
C LEU A 259 11.79 -20.99 5.35
N SER A 260 12.11 -22.01 6.15
CA SER A 260 12.37 -23.36 5.64
C SER A 260 11.15 -24.08 5.05
N ASP A 261 9.93 -23.57 5.28
CA ASP A 261 8.70 -24.12 4.72
C ASP A 261 8.54 -23.85 3.20
N GLY A 262 9.35 -22.97 2.63
CA GLY A 262 9.49 -22.78 1.18
C GLY A 262 8.18 -22.36 0.49
N LYS A 263 7.64 -23.21 -0.39
CA LYS A 263 6.46 -22.91 -1.21
C LYS A 263 5.16 -22.75 -0.42
N ASP A 264 5.13 -23.22 0.83
CA ASP A 264 3.96 -23.20 1.68
C ASP A 264 3.83 -21.91 2.52
N LEU A 265 4.74 -20.95 2.30
CA LEU A 265 4.74 -19.67 3.00
C LEU A 265 3.51 -18.81 2.65
N THR A 266 2.87 -18.27 3.69
CA THR A 266 1.61 -17.51 3.62
C THR A 266 1.81 -16.02 3.91
N ALA A 267 0.78 -15.21 3.65
CA ALA A 267 0.75 -13.80 4.06
C ALA A 267 0.92 -13.62 5.57
N SER A 268 0.41 -14.57 6.38
CA SER A 268 0.57 -14.54 7.85
C SER A 268 2.04 -14.72 8.25
N ASN A 269 2.76 -15.65 7.58
CA ASN A 269 4.19 -15.82 7.80
C ASN A 269 4.96 -14.56 7.43
N LEU A 270 4.68 -13.94 6.28
CA LEU A 270 5.32 -12.69 5.91
C LEU A 270 5.06 -11.59 6.95
N SER A 271 3.82 -11.44 7.42
CA SER A 271 3.46 -10.45 8.43
C SER A 271 4.23 -10.62 9.74
N SER A 272 4.33 -11.84 10.27
CA SER A 272 5.10 -12.12 11.50
C SER A 272 6.62 -11.91 11.31
N LEU A 273 7.16 -12.24 10.14
CA LEU A 273 8.55 -11.99 9.78
C LEU A 273 8.86 -10.49 9.64
N MET A 274 7.92 -9.70 9.11
CA MET A 274 8.04 -8.23 9.07
C MET A 274 8.08 -7.63 10.48
N GLN A 275 7.25 -8.12 11.41
CA GLN A 275 7.30 -7.71 12.81
C GLN A 275 8.65 -8.03 13.46
N ALA A 276 9.23 -9.19 13.15
CA ALA A 276 10.56 -9.56 13.64
C ALA A 276 11.64 -8.59 13.13
N ILE A 277 11.59 -8.20 11.87
CA ILE A 277 12.51 -7.20 11.30
C ILE A 277 12.33 -5.83 11.96
N GLU A 278 11.10 -5.40 12.19
CA GLU A 278 10.82 -4.12 12.87
C GLU A 278 11.37 -4.10 14.29
N ALA A 279 11.19 -5.20 15.03
CA ALA A 279 11.75 -5.35 16.36
C ALA A 279 13.29 -5.34 16.35
N LEU A 280 13.92 -6.03 15.39
CA LEU A 280 15.38 -5.99 15.22
C LEU A 280 15.90 -4.56 14.98
N SER A 281 15.26 -3.82 14.07
CA SER A 281 15.65 -2.43 13.78
C SER A 281 15.41 -1.51 14.97
N LYS A 282 14.33 -1.69 15.73
CA LYS A 282 14.03 -0.94 16.95
C LYS A 282 15.09 -1.12 18.03
N HIS A 283 15.73 -2.28 18.08
CA HIS A 283 16.80 -2.63 19.01
C HIS A 283 18.21 -2.50 18.40
N GLU A 284 18.36 -1.68 17.34
CA GLU A 284 19.63 -1.36 16.67
C GLU A 284 20.37 -2.58 16.10
N ALA A 285 19.64 -3.68 15.80
CA ALA A 285 20.19 -4.89 15.19
C ALA A 285 20.03 -4.85 13.66
N ASP A 286 20.43 -3.74 13.02
CA ASP A 286 20.17 -3.47 11.59
C ASP A 286 20.81 -4.49 10.64
N ASP A 287 22.00 -5.01 10.97
CA ASP A 287 22.65 -6.06 10.18
C ASP A 287 21.83 -7.36 10.19
N ALA A 288 21.28 -7.75 11.34
CA ALA A 288 20.42 -8.93 11.45
C ALA A 288 19.08 -8.70 10.73
N ALA A 289 18.51 -7.49 10.83
CA ALA A 289 17.30 -7.10 10.13
C ALA A 289 17.49 -7.16 8.61
N LEU A 290 18.62 -6.67 8.09
CA LEU A 290 18.96 -6.74 6.66
C LEU A 290 19.15 -8.18 6.18
N GLN A 291 19.88 -9.00 6.91
CA GLN A 291 20.08 -10.42 6.57
C GLN A 291 18.75 -11.20 6.59
N LEU A 292 17.89 -10.94 7.56
CA LEU A 292 16.57 -11.56 7.62
C LEU A 292 15.70 -11.09 6.45
N ALA A 293 15.72 -9.80 6.11
CA ALA A 293 14.98 -9.25 4.96
C ALA A 293 15.42 -9.88 3.64
N GLN A 294 16.71 -10.10 3.45
CA GLN A 294 17.24 -10.81 2.28
C GLN A 294 16.70 -12.23 2.19
N LYS A 295 16.75 -13.00 3.28
CA LYS A 295 16.23 -14.37 3.31
C LYS A 295 14.72 -14.43 3.06
N ILE A 296 13.98 -13.45 3.55
CA ILE A 296 12.54 -13.33 3.29
C ILE A 296 12.31 -13.10 1.80
N GLU A 297 13.01 -12.16 1.18
CA GLU A 297 12.90 -11.91 -0.26
C GLU A 297 13.21 -13.17 -1.07
N GLU A 298 14.28 -13.88 -0.75
CA GLU A 298 14.66 -15.13 -1.42
C GLU A 298 13.58 -16.23 -1.30
N ALA A 299 12.99 -16.39 -0.10
CA ALA A 299 11.98 -17.40 0.16
C ALA A 299 10.61 -17.09 -0.48
N PHE A 300 10.24 -15.81 -0.55
CA PHE A 300 8.95 -15.37 -1.09
C PHE A 300 8.99 -14.92 -2.54
N ARG A 301 10.17 -14.85 -3.17
CA ARG A 301 10.37 -14.35 -4.55
C ARG A 301 9.45 -14.98 -5.58
N GLU A 302 9.22 -16.28 -5.46
CA GLU A 302 8.36 -17.06 -6.36
C GLU A 302 7.00 -17.43 -5.71
N ASN A 303 6.55 -16.65 -4.74
CA ASN A 303 5.24 -16.87 -4.14
C ASN A 303 4.15 -16.74 -5.21
N PRO A 304 3.15 -17.67 -5.24
CA PRO A 304 2.08 -17.64 -6.25
C PRO A 304 1.18 -16.39 -6.16
N GLU A 305 1.17 -15.71 -5.01
CA GLU A 305 0.50 -14.43 -4.85
C GLU A 305 1.49 -13.28 -5.11
N PRO A 306 1.40 -12.57 -6.26
CA PRO A 306 2.36 -11.55 -6.67
C PRO A 306 2.54 -10.42 -5.64
N GLN A 307 1.48 -10.08 -4.90
CA GLN A 307 1.53 -9.04 -3.87
C GLN A 307 2.40 -9.44 -2.68
N ILE A 308 2.38 -10.72 -2.30
CA ILE A 308 3.21 -11.25 -1.22
C ILE A 308 4.69 -11.19 -1.63
N ALA A 309 4.99 -11.65 -2.85
CA ALA A 309 6.35 -11.59 -3.39
C ALA A 309 6.87 -10.15 -3.51
N LEU A 310 6.04 -9.21 -3.98
CA LEU A 310 6.39 -7.79 -4.04
C LEU A 310 6.65 -7.21 -2.65
N SER A 311 5.79 -7.51 -1.66
CA SER A 311 5.97 -7.01 -0.29
C SER A 311 7.26 -7.52 0.34
N ALA A 312 7.64 -8.79 0.08
CA ALA A 312 8.91 -9.34 0.52
C ALA A 312 10.11 -8.65 -0.16
N TRP A 313 9.98 -8.36 -1.45
CA TRP A 313 10.97 -7.59 -2.20
C TRP A 313 11.13 -6.16 -1.64
N GLU A 314 10.02 -5.44 -1.41
CA GLU A 314 10.01 -4.08 -0.84
C GLU A 314 10.66 -4.04 0.55
N LEU A 315 10.41 -5.06 1.36
CA LEU A 315 10.99 -5.20 2.69
C LEU A 315 12.51 -5.25 2.66
N HIS A 316 13.09 -5.99 1.71
CA HIS A 316 14.54 -6.06 1.51
C HIS A 316 15.08 -4.79 0.83
N ALA A 317 14.45 -4.35 -0.26
CA ALA A 317 14.88 -3.19 -1.03
C ALA A 317 14.94 -1.90 -0.19
N SER A 318 13.94 -1.67 0.69
CA SER A 318 13.88 -0.48 1.55
C SER A 318 15.03 -0.36 2.55
N ARG A 319 15.77 -1.44 2.80
CA ARG A 319 16.91 -1.49 3.72
C ARG A 319 18.25 -1.39 3.02
N LEU A 320 18.27 -1.39 1.71
CA LEU A 320 19.50 -1.26 0.94
C LEU A 320 19.93 0.21 0.83
N LYS A 321 21.23 0.43 0.96
CA LYS A 321 21.85 1.74 0.76
C LYS A 321 21.57 2.28 -0.63
N GLU A 322 21.62 1.42 -1.64
CA GLU A 322 21.40 1.74 -3.05
C GLU A 322 19.98 2.29 -3.29
N THR A 323 18.97 1.74 -2.63
CA THR A 323 17.59 2.27 -2.69
C THR A 323 17.50 3.66 -2.07
N ASN A 324 18.18 3.87 -0.93
CA ASN A 324 18.22 5.18 -0.27
C ASN A 324 18.98 6.21 -1.12
N GLU A 325 20.07 5.81 -1.80
CA GLU A 325 20.80 6.66 -2.74
C GLU A 325 19.91 7.10 -3.92
N ILE A 326 19.16 6.17 -4.52
CA ILE A 326 18.16 6.50 -5.54
C ILE A 326 17.13 7.49 -4.95
N GLY A 327 16.60 7.22 -3.76
CA GLY A 327 15.66 8.10 -3.07
C GLY A 327 16.22 9.52 -2.86
N ALA A 328 17.46 9.65 -2.43
CA ALA A 328 18.13 10.94 -2.23
C ALA A 328 18.31 11.71 -3.55
N LEU A 329 18.75 11.04 -4.62
CA LEU A 329 18.85 11.62 -5.95
C LEU A 329 17.50 12.15 -6.47
N LEU A 330 16.41 11.46 -6.12
CA LEU A 330 15.06 11.84 -6.53
C LEU A 330 14.48 13.02 -5.74
N GLN A 331 14.97 13.28 -4.53
CA GLN A 331 14.51 14.39 -3.68
C GLN A 331 15.35 15.66 -3.85
N SER A 332 16.54 15.56 -4.37
CA SER A 332 17.45 16.70 -4.51
C SER A 332 17.07 17.56 -5.71
N ASP A 333 17.04 18.87 -5.51
CA ASP A 333 16.90 19.88 -6.57
C ASP A 333 18.27 20.37 -7.09
N SER A 334 19.40 19.82 -6.61
CA SER A 334 20.73 20.19 -7.06
C SER A 334 20.95 19.77 -8.52
N LYS A 335 21.69 20.58 -9.28
CA LYS A 335 22.01 20.24 -10.68
C LYS A 335 22.86 18.97 -10.78
N GLU A 336 23.69 18.69 -9.79
CA GLU A 336 24.55 17.50 -9.72
C GLU A 336 23.71 16.22 -9.54
N ASP A 337 22.62 16.30 -8.77
CA ASP A 337 21.72 15.18 -8.53
C ASP A 337 20.68 14.98 -9.66
N GLN A 338 20.64 15.89 -10.63
CA GLN A 338 19.87 15.72 -11.86
C GLN A 338 20.68 15.04 -12.98
N ASP A 339 21.92 14.60 -12.69
CA ASP A 339 22.77 13.89 -13.65
C ASP A 339 22.25 12.45 -13.89
N PRO A 340 21.84 12.14 -15.14
CA PRO A 340 21.39 10.78 -15.49
C PRO A 340 22.46 9.71 -15.28
N VAL A 341 23.75 10.05 -15.44
CA VAL A 341 24.87 9.11 -15.27
C VAL A 341 24.95 8.62 -13.81
N ARG A 342 24.81 9.54 -12.86
CA ARG A 342 24.81 9.23 -11.44
C ARG A 342 23.59 8.38 -11.06
N ALA A 343 22.42 8.74 -11.58
CA ALA A 343 21.20 7.96 -11.38
C ALA A 343 21.38 6.52 -11.93
N ARG A 344 21.97 6.39 -13.12
CA ARG A 344 22.24 5.08 -13.74
C ARG A 344 23.16 4.23 -12.88
N ALA A 345 24.23 4.78 -12.33
CA ALA A 345 25.16 4.05 -11.48
C ALA A 345 24.47 3.51 -10.20
N ALA A 346 23.60 4.30 -9.56
CA ALA A 346 22.84 3.86 -8.39
C ALA A 346 21.84 2.75 -8.74
N ILE A 347 21.19 2.84 -9.91
CA ILE A 347 20.26 1.82 -10.41
C ILE A 347 20.99 0.51 -10.70
N ASP A 348 22.13 0.56 -11.37
CA ASP A 348 22.93 -0.62 -11.71
C ASP A 348 23.47 -1.29 -10.42
N ALA A 349 23.84 -0.51 -9.40
CA ALA A 349 24.23 -1.03 -8.10
C ALA A 349 23.06 -1.75 -7.39
N LEU A 350 21.84 -1.18 -7.41
CA LEU A 350 20.64 -1.84 -6.89
C LEU A 350 20.36 -3.14 -7.63
N MET A 351 20.44 -3.14 -8.95
CA MET A 351 20.24 -4.34 -9.78
C MET A 351 21.21 -5.46 -9.47
N THR A 352 22.46 -5.10 -9.10
CA THR A 352 23.47 -6.08 -8.68
C THR A 352 23.10 -6.72 -7.34
N LYS A 353 22.48 -5.97 -6.43
CA LYS A 353 22.08 -6.45 -5.11
C LYS A 353 20.81 -7.29 -5.14
N ILE A 354 19.80 -6.86 -5.89
CA ILE A 354 18.52 -7.57 -6.03
C ILE A 354 18.16 -7.74 -7.51
N PRO A 355 18.73 -8.74 -8.20
CA PRO A 355 18.38 -9.05 -9.58
C PRO A 355 17.02 -9.76 -9.63
N SER A 356 15.94 -9.02 -9.45
CA SER A 356 14.58 -9.54 -9.37
C SER A 356 13.67 -8.86 -10.41
N PRO A 357 12.71 -9.58 -11.01
CA PRO A 357 11.66 -8.94 -11.83
C PRO A 357 10.87 -7.85 -11.10
N TRP A 358 10.76 -7.94 -9.78
CA TRP A 358 10.13 -6.92 -8.94
C TRP A 358 10.90 -5.60 -8.93
N THR A 359 12.22 -5.65 -9.17
CA THR A 359 13.02 -4.45 -9.36
C THR A 359 12.58 -3.69 -10.61
N ALA A 360 12.22 -4.36 -11.69
CA ALA A 360 11.65 -3.71 -12.88
C ALA A 360 10.35 -2.98 -12.55
N PHE A 361 9.45 -3.62 -11.79
CA PHE A 361 8.22 -2.99 -11.33
C PHE A 361 8.51 -1.72 -10.51
N PHE A 362 9.40 -1.80 -9.53
CA PHE A 362 9.83 -0.66 -8.72
C PHE A 362 10.41 0.47 -9.57
N LEU A 363 11.33 0.15 -10.50
CA LEU A 363 11.96 1.15 -11.37
C LEU A 363 10.93 1.88 -12.25
N VAL A 364 9.95 1.16 -12.83
CA VAL A 364 8.88 1.78 -13.62
C VAL A 364 8.01 2.70 -12.77
N GLN A 365 7.64 2.28 -11.54
CA GLN A 365 6.85 3.13 -10.65
C GLN A 365 7.60 4.41 -10.25
N ILE A 366 8.90 4.29 -9.97
CA ILE A 366 9.75 5.46 -9.69
C ILE A 366 9.89 6.33 -10.94
N ALA A 367 10.13 5.73 -12.12
CA ALA A 367 10.26 6.48 -13.36
C ALA A 367 9.04 7.37 -13.63
N ILE A 368 7.82 6.84 -13.41
CA ILE A 368 6.59 7.62 -13.54
C ILE A 368 6.62 8.83 -12.58
N LYS A 369 6.95 8.64 -11.29
CA LYS A 369 7.02 9.73 -10.31
C LYS A 369 8.07 10.78 -10.70
N VAL A 370 9.24 10.34 -11.14
CA VAL A 370 10.37 11.20 -11.54
C VAL A 370 10.02 12.01 -12.79
N GLU A 371 9.39 11.38 -13.78
CA GLU A 371 8.91 12.05 -14.98
C GLU A 371 7.91 13.15 -14.61
N TYR A 372 6.92 12.85 -13.78
CA TYR A 372 5.92 13.82 -13.31
C TYR A 372 6.50 14.92 -12.40
N SER A 373 7.72 14.74 -11.87
CA SER A 373 8.45 15.80 -11.14
C SER A 373 9.29 16.70 -12.09
N GLY A 374 9.17 16.50 -13.41
CA GLY A 374 9.87 17.29 -14.42
C GLY A 374 11.32 16.83 -14.70
N ARG A 375 11.65 15.57 -14.44
CA ARG A 375 12.98 14.97 -14.64
C ARG A 375 12.95 13.80 -15.63
N PRO A 376 12.54 14.01 -16.89
CA PRO A 376 12.32 12.93 -17.85
C PRO A 376 13.61 12.18 -18.23
N TYR A 377 14.78 12.82 -18.15
CA TYR A 377 16.07 12.17 -18.47
C TYR A 377 16.46 11.13 -17.41
N ILE A 378 16.22 11.40 -16.12
CA ILE A 378 16.42 10.39 -15.05
C ILE A 378 15.40 9.26 -15.20
N ALA A 379 14.14 9.60 -15.49
CA ALA A 379 13.10 8.60 -15.73
C ALA A 379 13.47 7.66 -16.90
N LYS A 380 14.12 8.18 -17.93
CA LYS A 380 14.62 7.40 -19.07
C LYS A 380 15.61 6.32 -18.62
N GLU A 381 16.60 6.65 -17.77
CA GLU A 381 17.56 5.67 -17.26
C GLU A 381 16.86 4.54 -16.46
N LEU A 382 15.87 4.90 -15.62
CA LEU A 382 15.06 3.93 -14.88
C LEU A 382 14.29 2.98 -15.82
N ILE A 383 13.66 3.53 -16.85
CA ILE A 383 12.89 2.75 -17.84
C ILE A 383 13.79 1.83 -18.65
N GLU A 384 14.95 2.30 -19.11
CA GLU A 384 15.88 1.48 -19.90
C GLU A 384 16.37 0.25 -19.12
N VAL A 385 16.67 0.41 -17.83
CA VAL A 385 17.05 -0.72 -16.99
C VAL A 385 15.85 -1.64 -16.72
N ALA A 386 14.69 -1.07 -16.40
CA ALA A 386 13.48 -1.86 -16.15
C ALA A 386 13.13 -2.76 -17.34
N GLU A 387 13.20 -2.27 -18.58
CA GLU A 387 12.90 -3.03 -19.80
C GLU A 387 13.80 -4.28 -19.97
N THR A 388 15.03 -4.24 -19.47
CA THR A 388 15.91 -5.42 -19.51
C THR A 388 15.38 -6.56 -18.63
N GLN A 389 14.68 -6.23 -17.55
CA GLN A 389 14.17 -7.17 -16.55
C GLN A 389 12.73 -7.62 -16.82
N ILE A 390 11.91 -6.76 -17.44
CA ILE A 390 10.52 -7.09 -17.81
C ILE A 390 10.44 -8.37 -18.66
N LYS A 391 11.47 -8.63 -19.47
CA LYS A 391 11.57 -9.83 -20.31
C LYS A 391 11.51 -11.13 -19.50
N ASN A 392 11.99 -11.09 -18.25
CA ASN A 392 12.09 -12.24 -17.35
C ASN A 392 10.84 -12.45 -16.48
N LEU A 393 9.84 -11.55 -16.57
CA LEU A 393 8.58 -11.71 -15.85
C LEU A 393 7.81 -12.92 -16.37
N LYS A 394 7.42 -13.79 -15.44
CA LYS A 394 6.63 -15.00 -15.72
C LYS A 394 5.13 -14.69 -15.85
N ASP A 395 4.64 -13.67 -15.13
CA ASP A 395 3.24 -13.24 -15.18
C ASP A 395 2.98 -12.40 -16.45
N PRO A 396 2.16 -12.89 -17.40
CA PRO A 396 1.93 -12.20 -18.65
C PRO A 396 1.12 -10.91 -18.50
N GLU A 397 0.24 -10.81 -17.49
CA GLU A 397 -0.57 -9.61 -17.25
C GLU A 397 0.31 -8.48 -16.70
N ALA A 398 1.14 -8.79 -15.68
CA ALA A 398 2.12 -7.87 -15.14
C ALA A 398 3.12 -7.39 -16.19
N LYS A 399 3.63 -8.31 -17.01
CA LYS A 399 4.53 -7.99 -18.12
C LYS A 399 3.88 -7.02 -19.11
N ALA A 400 2.67 -7.31 -19.56
CA ALA A 400 1.95 -6.47 -20.52
C ALA A 400 1.64 -5.07 -19.94
N GLU A 401 1.35 -4.97 -18.63
CA GLU A 401 1.13 -3.68 -17.96
C GLU A 401 2.42 -2.85 -17.93
N LEU A 402 3.55 -3.45 -17.51
CA LEU A 402 4.82 -2.74 -17.47
C LEU A 402 5.30 -2.33 -18.87
N GLU A 403 5.14 -3.19 -19.87
CA GLU A 403 5.45 -2.86 -21.26
C GLU A 403 4.61 -1.68 -21.78
N ARG A 404 3.31 -1.62 -21.44
CA ARG A 404 2.46 -0.47 -21.75
C ARG A 404 2.97 0.82 -21.10
N ASN A 405 3.33 0.77 -19.80
CA ASN A 405 3.86 1.92 -19.07
C ASN A 405 5.18 2.42 -19.69
N CYS A 406 6.09 1.52 -20.02
CA CYS A 406 7.34 1.85 -20.69
C CYS A 406 7.08 2.49 -22.08
N LYS A 407 6.16 1.93 -22.86
CA LYS A 407 5.78 2.47 -24.17
C LYS A 407 5.21 3.90 -24.03
N GLN A 408 4.28 4.12 -23.10
CA GLN A 408 3.70 5.44 -22.85
C GLN A 408 4.76 6.45 -22.43
N PHE A 409 5.69 6.07 -21.56
CA PHE A 409 6.83 6.90 -21.19
C PHE A 409 7.67 7.28 -22.42
N ARG A 410 8.03 6.30 -23.25
CA ARG A 410 8.82 6.56 -24.47
C ARG A 410 8.12 7.54 -25.39
N SER A 411 6.81 7.37 -25.64
CA SER A 411 6.04 8.30 -26.44
C SER A 411 6.12 9.73 -25.88
N ARG A 412 5.95 9.91 -24.55
CA ARG A 412 6.08 11.24 -23.92
C ARG A 412 7.51 11.79 -23.98
N PHE A 413 8.52 10.93 -23.82
CA PHE A 413 9.92 11.35 -23.93
C PHE A 413 10.29 11.75 -25.37
N GLU A 414 9.75 11.04 -26.35
CA GLU A 414 10.05 11.27 -27.77
C GLU A 414 9.53 12.59 -28.34
N ILE A 415 8.55 13.23 -27.71
CA ILE A 415 8.09 14.56 -28.14
C ILE A 415 9.07 15.67 -27.75
N LEU A 416 9.98 15.44 -26.78
CA LEU A 416 10.97 16.43 -26.38
C LEU A 416 11.88 16.80 -27.57
N ASN A 417 12.13 18.09 -27.71
CA ASN A 417 12.93 18.70 -28.81
C ASN A 417 12.36 18.44 -30.22
N LYS A 418 11.03 18.13 -30.31
CA LYS A 418 10.33 17.98 -31.58
C LYS A 418 9.07 18.85 -31.60
N PRO A 419 8.55 19.20 -32.77
CA PRO A 419 7.29 19.91 -32.90
C PRO A 419 6.12 19.00 -32.45
N LEU A 420 5.15 19.60 -31.77
CA LEU A 420 3.91 18.91 -31.37
C LEU A 420 2.83 19.17 -32.43
N ASN A 421 2.22 18.09 -32.94
CA ASN A 421 1.18 18.21 -33.96
C ASN A 421 -0.19 18.48 -33.30
N LEU A 422 -0.62 19.73 -33.31
CA LEU A 422 -1.90 20.18 -32.77
C LEU A 422 -3.01 20.31 -33.81
N SER A 423 -2.78 19.93 -35.08
CA SER A 423 -3.69 20.16 -36.20
C SER A 423 -5.04 19.47 -36.11
N GLU A 424 -5.17 18.43 -35.25
CA GLU A 424 -6.46 17.77 -35.02
C GLU A 424 -7.39 18.52 -34.07
N LEU A 425 -6.90 19.56 -33.40
CA LEU A 425 -7.66 20.27 -32.38
C LEU A 425 -8.63 21.28 -33.00
N VAL A 426 -9.84 21.34 -32.43
CA VAL A 426 -10.86 22.36 -32.74
C VAL A 426 -11.27 23.08 -31.48
N ASP A 427 -11.62 24.34 -31.59
CA ASP A 427 -12.18 25.09 -30.46
C ASP A 427 -13.61 24.61 -30.12
N THR A 428 -14.21 25.24 -29.13
CA THR A 428 -15.57 24.89 -28.70
C THR A 428 -16.65 25.20 -29.73
N ALA A 429 -16.36 25.97 -30.77
CA ALA A 429 -17.24 26.24 -31.91
C ALA A 429 -16.96 25.34 -33.13
N GLY A 430 -15.99 24.41 -33.02
CA GLY A 430 -15.60 23.50 -34.11
C GLY A 430 -14.59 24.11 -35.11
N LYS A 431 -14.02 25.30 -34.81
CA LYS A 431 -13.03 25.92 -35.66
C LYS A 431 -11.63 25.31 -35.38
N PRO A 432 -10.88 24.89 -36.40
CA PRO A 432 -9.52 24.39 -36.23
C PRO A 432 -8.61 25.38 -35.50
N VAL A 433 -7.63 24.85 -34.75
CA VAL A 433 -6.59 25.68 -34.12
C VAL A 433 -5.81 26.43 -35.18
N ASP A 434 -5.64 27.72 -34.96
CA ASP A 434 -4.79 28.59 -35.82
C ASP A 434 -3.35 28.51 -35.31
N LEU A 435 -2.55 27.60 -35.90
CA LEU A 435 -1.15 27.38 -35.50
C LEU A 435 -0.23 28.56 -35.90
N ASP A 436 -0.60 29.37 -36.91
CA ASP A 436 0.21 30.52 -37.33
C ASP A 436 0.23 31.61 -36.22
N ARG A 437 -0.81 31.72 -35.44
CA ARG A 437 -0.89 32.61 -34.27
C ARG A 437 0.20 32.36 -33.23
N TYR A 438 0.67 31.11 -33.11
CA TYR A 438 1.60 30.67 -32.09
C TYR A 438 3.06 30.60 -32.56
N LYS A 439 3.33 30.84 -33.84
CA LYS A 439 4.71 30.83 -34.40
C LYS A 439 5.59 31.87 -33.74
N GLY A 440 6.79 31.46 -33.33
CA GLY A 440 7.79 32.33 -32.69
C GLY A 440 7.45 32.71 -31.23
N LYS A 441 6.42 32.10 -30.66
CA LYS A 441 6.01 32.31 -29.28
C LYS A 441 6.38 31.14 -28.39
N VAL A 442 6.45 31.39 -27.09
CA VAL A 442 6.48 30.35 -26.07
C VAL A 442 5.04 29.93 -25.79
N VAL A 443 4.73 28.63 -25.95
CA VAL A 443 3.35 28.13 -25.83
C VAL A 443 3.27 27.04 -24.78
N LEU A 444 2.41 27.23 -23.78
CA LEU A 444 2.05 26.19 -22.83
C LEU A 444 0.82 25.44 -23.36
N VAL A 445 0.94 24.12 -23.49
CA VAL A 445 -0.15 23.22 -23.85
C VAL A 445 -0.56 22.45 -22.61
N ASP A 446 -1.76 22.75 -22.09
CA ASP A 446 -2.33 22.15 -20.87
C ASP A 446 -3.40 21.12 -21.22
N PHE A 447 -3.15 19.84 -20.91
CA PHE A 447 -4.14 18.78 -21.03
C PHE A 447 -4.85 18.62 -19.69
N TRP A 448 -6.14 18.92 -19.67
CA TRP A 448 -6.94 19.02 -18.45
C TRP A 448 -8.36 18.49 -18.61
N ALA A 449 -9.09 18.33 -17.51
CA ALA A 449 -10.51 18.02 -17.51
C ALA A 449 -11.23 18.67 -16.31
N THR A 450 -12.54 18.86 -16.40
CA THR A 450 -13.35 19.49 -15.35
C THR A 450 -13.43 18.66 -14.07
N TRP A 451 -13.33 17.34 -14.16
CA TRP A 451 -13.29 16.40 -13.03
C TRP A 451 -11.90 16.25 -12.40
N CYS A 452 -10.87 16.82 -13.00
CA CYS A 452 -9.50 16.72 -12.53
C CYS A 452 -9.18 17.81 -11.50
N GLY A 453 -9.35 17.51 -10.21
CA GLY A 453 -9.07 18.45 -9.13
C GLY A 453 -7.67 19.08 -9.19
N PRO A 454 -6.56 18.30 -9.36
CA PRO A 454 -5.23 18.86 -9.53
C PRO A 454 -5.07 19.78 -10.76
N CYS A 455 -5.79 19.50 -11.88
CA CYS A 455 -5.77 20.39 -13.04
C CYS A 455 -6.39 21.75 -12.70
N LEU A 456 -7.52 21.72 -11.99
CA LEU A 456 -8.20 22.96 -11.58
C LEU A 456 -7.37 23.79 -10.58
N GLN A 457 -6.53 23.14 -9.79
CA GLN A 457 -5.57 23.82 -8.89
C GLN A 457 -4.40 24.45 -9.65
N GLU A 458 -4.04 23.94 -10.84
CA GLU A 458 -2.97 24.50 -11.66
C GLU A 458 -3.43 25.72 -12.50
N ILE A 459 -4.72 25.84 -12.80
CA ILE A 459 -5.27 26.96 -13.57
C ILE A 459 -4.82 28.34 -13.03
N PRO A 460 -4.88 28.64 -11.71
CA PRO A 460 -4.42 29.93 -11.18
C PRO A 460 -2.93 30.21 -11.48
N ASN A 461 -2.06 29.19 -11.42
CA ASN A 461 -0.63 29.35 -11.73
C ASN A 461 -0.41 29.68 -13.21
N ILE A 462 -1.23 29.09 -14.10
CA ILE A 462 -1.20 29.35 -15.54
C ILE A 462 -1.78 30.74 -15.82
N GLU A 463 -2.87 31.15 -15.15
CA GLU A 463 -3.48 32.50 -15.25
C GLU A 463 -2.45 33.57 -14.87
N GLU A 464 -1.76 33.41 -13.73
CA GLU A 464 -0.70 34.33 -13.28
C GLU A 464 0.43 34.47 -14.32
N ALA A 465 0.89 33.32 -14.85
CA ALA A 465 1.93 33.32 -15.88
C ALA A 465 1.44 33.99 -17.18
N PHE A 466 0.19 33.75 -17.58
CA PHE A 466 -0.40 34.37 -18.76
C PHE A 466 -0.50 35.89 -18.63
N GLU A 467 -0.99 36.38 -17.48
CA GLU A 467 -1.08 37.82 -17.22
C GLU A 467 0.29 38.50 -17.21
N ALA A 468 1.31 37.82 -16.66
CA ALA A 468 2.66 38.34 -16.58
C ALA A 468 3.38 38.42 -17.94
N TYR A 469 3.24 37.39 -18.79
CA TYR A 469 4.13 37.19 -19.95
C TYR A 469 3.44 37.15 -21.31
N ASN A 470 2.10 37.25 -21.41
CA ASN A 470 1.40 37.21 -22.70
C ASN A 470 1.87 38.30 -23.68
N LYS A 471 2.10 39.52 -23.15
CA LYS A 471 2.58 40.65 -23.94
C LYS A 471 4.01 40.44 -24.48
N ASP A 472 4.79 39.60 -23.83
CA ASP A 472 6.16 39.26 -24.16
C ASP A 472 6.27 38.05 -25.09
N GLY A 473 5.13 37.53 -25.56
CA GLY A 473 5.09 36.42 -26.50
C GLY A 473 4.85 35.05 -25.88
N PHE A 474 4.21 35.01 -24.71
CA PHE A 474 3.71 33.76 -24.10
C PHE A 474 2.24 33.53 -24.43
N GLU A 475 1.88 32.32 -24.77
CA GLU A 475 0.50 31.91 -25.08
C GLU A 475 0.15 30.56 -24.38
N VAL A 476 -1.13 30.27 -24.27
CA VAL A 476 -1.63 29.03 -23.68
C VAL A 476 -2.66 28.38 -24.61
N ILE A 477 -2.57 27.06 -24.75
CA ILE A 477 -3.53 26.20 -25.43
C ILE A 477 -4.06 25.20 -24.38
N GLY A 478 -5.33 25.31 -24.02
CA GLY A 478 -6.00 24.32 -23.17
C GLY A 478 -6.54 23.17 -24.05
N VAL A 479 -6.14 21.95 -23.79
CA VAL A 479 -6.67 20.74 -24.44
C VAL A 479 -7.54 19.99 -23.43
N ASN A 480 -8.84 20.03 -23.63
CA ASN A 480 -9.77 19.42 -22.71
C ASN A 480 -10.02 17.93 -23.02
N LEU A 481 -10.00 17.10 -21.99
CA LEU A 481 -10.16 15.65 -22.04
C LEU A 481 -11.43 15.18 -21.30
N ASP A 482 -12.44 16.02 -21.17
CA ASP A 482 -13.75 15.56 -20.67
C ASP A 482 -14.39 14.60 -21.69
N GLU A 483 -15.06 13.57 -21.18
CA GLU A 483 -15.82 12.61 -21.99
C GLU A 483 -17.20 13.15 -22.38
N ASP A 484 -17.74 14.11 -21.60
CA ASP A 484 -19.01 14.77 -21.84
C ASP A 484 -18.82 16.26 -22.17
N ARG A 485 -19.13 16.62 -23.41
CA ARG A 485 -19.04 17.97 -23.90
C ARG A 485 -19.89 18.95 -23.10
N SER A 486 -21.08 18.53 -22.66
CA SER A 486 -21.99 19.42 -21.91
C SER A 486 -21.40 19.84 -20.56
N THR A 487 -20.56 18.99 -19.96
CA THR A 487 -19.85 19.29 -18.72
C THR A 487 -18.79 20.39 -18.93
N LEU A 488 -18.00 20.30 -20.02
CA LEU A 488 -17.07 21.35 -20.39
C LEU A 488 -17.79 22.68 -20.66
N ASP A 489 -18.88 22.67 -21.44
CA ASP A 489 -19.61 23.89 -21.79
C ASP A 489 -20.18 24.59 -20.55
N LYS A 490 -20.71 23.82 -19.56
CA LYS A 490 -21.16 24.38 -18.26
C LYS A 490 -20.00 24.98 -17.47
N PHE A 491 -18.84 24.31 -17.46
CA PHE A 491 -17.67 24.82 -16.78
C PHE A 491 -17.20 26.16 -17.39
N LEU A 492 -17.05 26.23 -18.70
CA LEU A 492 -16.63 27.44 -19.41
C LEU A 492 -17.64 28.60 -19.32
N ALA A 493 -18.93 28.29 -19.16
CA ALA A 493 -19.98 29.29 -18.87
C ALA A 493 -19.85 29.85 -17.44
N SER A 494 -19.36 29.04 -16.48
CA SER A 494 -19.19 29.44 -15.08
C SER A 494 -17.82 30.09 -14.80
N LYS A 495 -16.79 29.66 -15.51
CA LYS A 495 -15.40 30.17 -15.39
C LYS A 495 -14.82 30.51 -16.76
N LYS A 496 -14.59 31.80 -17.00
CA LYS A 496 -13.93 32.26 -18.21
C LYS A 496 -12.41 32.12 -18.07
N LEU A 497 -11.82 31.26 -18.88
CA LEU A 497 -10.37 31.13 -18.98
C LEU A 497 -9.79 32.25 -19.84
N LEU A 498 -8.54 32.67 -19.58
CA LEU A 498 -7.84 33.73 -20.32
C LEU A 498 -7.34 33.28 -21.71
N TRP A 499 -7.37 31.98 -21.97
CA TRP A 499 -6.91 31.33 -23.21
C TRP A 499 -8.00 30.48 -23.85
N SER A 500 -7.73 30.04 -25.08
CA SER A 500 -8.65 29.17 -25.83
C SER A 500 -8.57 27.72 -25.36
N THR A 501 -9.75 27.10 -25.21
CA THR A 501 -9.88 25.67 -24.94
C THR A 501 -10.24 24.94 -26.22
N TYR A 502 -9.51 23.87 -26.48
CA TYR A 502 -9.65 23.00 -27.63
C TYR A 502 -10.04 21.59 -27.21
N VAL A 503 -10.65 20.86 -28.13
CA VAL A 503 -11.03 19.44 -27.99
C VAL A 503 -10.61 18.71 -29.25
N SER A 504 -10.66 17.36 -29.25
CA SER A 504 -10.45 16.58 -30.47
C SER A 504 -11.51 16.89 -31.52
N SER A 505 -11.10 16.99 -32.77
CA SER A 505 -12.01 17.12 -33.93
C SER A 505 -12.79 15.83 -34.22
N LYS A 506 -12.42 14.71 -33.57
CA LYS A 506 -13.07 13.40 -33.73
C LYS A 506 -14.09 13.18 -32.63
N PRO A 507 -15.40 13.22 -32.90
CA PRO A 507 -16.45 13.12 -31.88
C PRO A 507 -16.41 11.81 -31.07
N ASP A 508 -15.95 10.72 -31.69
CA ASP A 508 -15.92 9.38 -31.06
C ASP A 508 -14.61 9.13 -30.27
N ALA A 509 -13.64 10.02 -30.36
CA ALA A 509 -12.36 9.94 -29.65
C ALA A 509 -12.29 10.98 -28.53
N ILE A 510 -12.84 10.60 -27.37
CA ILE A 510 -13.00 11.44 -26.19
C ILE A 510 -12.02 11.06 -25.07
N GLY A 511 -11.77 11.94 -24.14
CA GLY A 511 -10.92 11.70 -23.00
C GLY A 511 -9.48 11.33 -23.41
N PHE A 512 -8.93 10.32 -22.78
CA PHE A 512 -7.60 9.78 -23.12
C PHE A 512 -7.55 9.02 -24.45
N GLU A 513 -8.71 8.77 -25.09
CA GLU A 513 -8.80 8.12 -26.38
C GLU A 513 -8.61 9.05 -27.58
N THR A 514 -8.45 10.38 -27.32
CA THR A 514 -8.14 11.37 -28.36
C THR A 514 -6.82 11.02 -29.07
N PRO A 515 -6.73 11.20 -30.41
CA PRO A 515 -5.52 10.84 -31.15
C PRO A 515 -4.25 11.47 -30.59
N LEU A 516 -4.31 12.75 -30.25
CA LEU A 516 -3.18 13.48 -29.69
C LEU A 516 -2.74 12.92 -28.33
N ALA A 517 -3.69 12.64 -27.42
CA ALA A 517 -3.36 12.06 -26.12
C ALA A 517 -2.74 10.65 -26.25
N LYS A 518 -3.23 9.85 -27.19
CA LYS A 518 -2.66 8.52 -27.49
C LYS A 518 -1.27 8.61 -28.12
N GLU A 519 -1.08 9.51 -29.08
CA GLU A 519 0.21 9.73 -29.75
C GLU A 519 1.28 10.14 -28.75
N ILE A 520 0.97 11.08 -27.85
CA ILE A 520 1.86 11.50 -26.77
C ILE A 520 2.03 10.41 -25.71
N GLY A 521 1.07 9.51 -25.55
CA GLY A 521 1.06 8.51 -24.48
C GLY A 521 0.59 9.08 -23.14
N ILE A 522 -0.34 10.04 -23.15
CA ILE A 522 -0.93 10.63 -21.94
C ILE A 522 -1.86 9.59 -21.29
N SER A 523 -1.55 9.21 -20.06
CA SER A 523 -2.35 8.27 -19.25
C SER A 523 -2.86 8.87 -17.94
N ALA A 524 -2.45 10.09 -17.63
CA ALA A 524 -2.89 10.84 -16.45
C ALA A 524 -2.77 12.35 -16.71
N ILE A 525 -3.62 13.13 -16.05
CA ILE A 525 -3.64 14.60 -16.08
C ILE A 525 -3.52 15.17 -14.65
N PRO A 526 -3.00 16.42 -14.51
CA PRO A 526 -2.63 17.37 -15.55
C PRO A 526 -1.35 16.93 -16.28
N PHE A 527 -1.33 17.08 -17.60
CA PHE A 527 -0.13 16.95 -18.43
C PHE A 527 0.13 18.30 -19.12
N ILE A 528 1.28 18.89 -18.83
CA ILE A 528 1.66 20.18 -19.39
C ILE A 528 2.91 20.00 -20.24
N ALA A 529 2.87 20.49 -21.49
CA ALA A 529 4.03 20.62 -22.36
C ALA A 529 4.28 22.12 -22.61
N ILE A 530 5.56 22.52 -22.65
CA ILE A 530 5.93 23.89 -23.04
C ILE A 530 6.73 23.83 -24.34
N ILE A 531 6.27 24.57 -25.32
CA ILE A 531 6.87 24.71 -26.65
C ILE A 531 7.69 26.01 -26.67
N GLY A 532 8.92 25.94 -27.15
CA GLY A 532 9.81 27.08 -27.32
C GLY A 532 9.48 27.92 -28.58
N LYS A 533 10.15 29.09 -28.74
CA LYS A 533 10.02 29.95 -29.91
C LYS A 533 10.36 29.24 -31.23
N ASP A 534 11.21 28.20 -31.17
CA ASP A 534 11.58 27.34 -32.29
C ASP A 534 10.48 26.36 -32.70
N GLY A 535 9.37 26.32 -31.99
CA GLY A 535 8.24 25.40 -32.20
C GLY A 535 8.43 24.00 -31.66
N ASN A 536 9.52 23.71 -30.94
CA ASN A 536 9.80 22.41 -30.37
C ASN A 536 9.39 22.33 -28.90
N VAL A 537 9.02 21.14 -28.42
CA VAL A 537 8.71 20.90 -27.01
C VAL A 537 9.96 21.04 -26.16
N ALA A 538 10.04 22.10 -25.37
CA ALA A 538 11.17 22.42 -24.50
C ALA A 538 11.08 21.78 -23.10
N GLY A 539 9.94 21.17 -22.76
CA GLY A 539 9.75 20.49 -21.49
C GLY A 539 8.34 19.94 -21.31
N ILE A 540 8.21 18.94 -20.45
CA ILE A 540 6.95 18.29 -20.07
C ILE A 540 6.82 18.22 -18.55
N HIS A 541 5.60 18.05 -18.04
CA HIS A 541 5.27 17.94 -16.61
C HIS A 541 5.75 19.10 -15.73
N ILE A 542 5.80 20.31 -16.29
CA ILE A 542 6.21 21.52 -15.58
C ILE A 542 5.00 22.09 -14.84
N ARG A 543 5.10 22.34 -13.53
CA ARG A 543 3.99 22.75 -12.67
C ARG A 543 4.39 23.81 -11.65
N GLY A 544 3.38 24.54 -11.12
CA GLY A 544 3.57 25.55 -10.11
C GLY A 544 4.55 26.62 -10.55
N ARG A 545 5.42 27.08 -9.67
CA ARG A 545 6.43 28.12 -9.95
C ARG A 545 7.37 27.76 -11.09
N LYS A 546 7.66 26.48 -11.32
CA LYS A 546 8.52 26.04 -12.42
C LYS A 546 7.98 26.42 -13.81
N ILE A 547 6.65 26.68 -13.91
CA ILE A 547 6.05 27.21 -15.16
C ILE A 547 6.65 28.58 -15.48
N GLN A 548 6.64 29.52 -14.54
CA GLN A 548 7.17 30.86 -14.72
C GLN A 548 8.67 30.85 -15.01
N ASP A 549 9.45 30.07 -14.23
CA ASP A 549 10.89 29.92 -14.43
C ASP A 549 11.22 29.45 -15.85
N LYS A 550 10.48 28.44 -16.36
CA LYS A 550 10.68 27.90 -17.70
C LYS A 550 10.25 28.88 -18.80
N ILE A 551 9.17 29.62 -18.59
CA ILE A 551 8.73 30.68 -19.53
C ILE A 551 9.80 31.75 -19.65
N VAL A 552 10.33 32.27 -18.53
CA VAL A 552 11.40 33.27 -18.51
C VAL A 552 12.65 32.77 -19.24
N GLU A 553 13.06 31.50 -18.95
CA GLU A 553 14.19 30.87 -19.67
C GLU A 553 13.99 30.87 -21.19
N LEU A 554 12.77 30.50 -21.65
CA LEU A 554 12.48 30.37 -23.08
C LEU A 554 12.26 31.72 -23.78
N LEU A 555 11.68 32.69 -23.07
CA LEU A 555 11.53 34.05 -23.61
C LEU A 555 12.89 34.75 -23.78
N ALA A 556 13.87 34.45 -22.91
CA ALA A 556 15.24 35.00 -23.01
C ALA A 556 16.10 34.37 -24.12
N LYS A 557 15.69 33.22 -24.69
CA LYS A 557 16.37 32.61 -25.84
C LYS A 557 15.98 33.34 -27.12
N GLU A 558 16.99 33.66 -27.93
CA GLU A 558 16.80 34.27 -29.27
C GLU A 558 16.14 33.32 -30.26
#